data_04ae823013bf7e220a9040feffa232ce
#
_entry.id   04ae823013bf7e220a9040feffa232ce
#
_cell.length_a   1.000
_cell.length_b   1.000
_cell.length_c   1.000
_cell.angle_alpha   90.00
_cell.angle_beta   90.00
_cell.angle_gamma   90.00
#
_symmetry.space_group_name_H-M   'P 1'
#
loop_
_entity.id
_entity.type
_entity.pdbx_description
1 polymer ?
#
loop_
_entity_poly.entity_id
_entity_poly.type
_entity_poly.pdbx_seq_one_letter_code
_entity_poly.pdbx_strand_id
1 'polypeptide(L)'
;MDPNTFFTKILPIQDEVLRAQVASLSQVRELDKGAFLVREGETMTQLSFLLSGILRGFFLDYNGRDITDCFGVRCGTPAVPTFRLDAPSTISIQALTETQVLSIPMAEALDLLEHDVRLVYIYNHLLQVSMEEHWQLKTVLHKRSAMERYQWFLETYPGLIDQVTHRYVASFLEMSPVTLSRLRSALR
;
A
#
# COMPACT_ATOMS: atom_id res chain seq x y z
N MET A 1 -7.48 -14.35 7.54
CA MET A 1 -8.83 -13.74 7.73
C MET A 1 -9.65 -14.09 6.50
N ASP A 2 -10.90 -14.55 6.66
CA ASP A 2 -11.80 -14.84 5.53
C ASP A 2 -12.41 -13.55 4.95
N PRO A 3 -12.90 -13.57 3.68
CA PRO A 3 -13.43 -12.37 3.01
C PRO A 3 -14.63 -11.75 3.73
N ASN A 4 -15.56 -12.54 4.26
CA ASN A 4 -16.73 -11.99 4.94
C ASN A 4 -16.36 -11.25 6.23
N THR A 5 -15.41 -11.76 6.99
CA THR A 5 -14.85 -11.09 8.18
C THR A 5 -14.15 -9.79 7.80
N PHE A 6 -13.42 -9.77 6.67
CA PHE A 6 -12.75 -8.56 6.17
C PHE A 6 -13.78 -7.46 5.85
N PHE A 7 -14.82 -7.76 5.07
CA PHE A 7 -15.86 -6.80 4.70
C PHE A 7 -16.87 -6.51 5.81
N THR A 8 -16.74 -7.14 6.96
CA THR A 8 -17.51 -6.82 8.17
C THR A 8 -16.71 -5.89 9.10
N LYS A 9 -15.40 -6.15 9.28
CA LYS A 9 -14.60 -5.53 10.34
C LYS A 9 -13.56 -4.51 9.85
N ILE A 10 -13.00 -4.73 8.68
CA ILE A 10 -11.86 -3.92 8.17
C ILE A 10 -12.33 -2.91 7.15
N LEU A 11 -13.10 -3.34 6.16
CA LEU A 11 -13.71 -2.49 5.14
C LEU A 11 -15.23 -2.72 5.16
N PRO A 12 -15.97 -2.16 6.15
CA PRO A 12 -17.32 -2.57 6.45
C PRO A 12 -18.33 -2.21 5.34
N ILE A 13 -18.93 -3.23 4.76
CA ILE A 13 -20.10 -3.14 3.89
C ILE A 13 -21.33 -3.46 4.74
N GLN A 14 -22.20 -2.47 4.97
CA GLN A 14 -23.34 -2.58 5.87
C GLN A 14 -24.44 -3.51 5.32
N ASP A 15 -24.67 -3.44 4.01
CA ASP A 15 -25.65 -4.29 3.34
C ASP A 15 -25.16 -5.74 3.26
N GLU A 16 -25.93 -6.67 3.83
CA GLU A 16 -25.53 -8.08 3.94
C GLU A 16 -25.48 -8.79 2.57
N VAL A 17 -26.39 -8.46 1.67
CA VAL A 17 -26.45 -9.07 0.32
C VAL A 17 -25.24 -8.62 -0.49
N LEU A 18 -24.97 -7.31 -0.51
CA LEU A 18 -23.81 -6.75 -1.18
C LEU A 18 -22.51 -7.28 -0.59
N ARG A 19 -22.41 -7.34 0.74
CA ARG A 19 -21.24 -7.91 1.42
C ARG A 19 -21.00 -9.36 1.03
N ALA A 20 -22.03 -10.19 1.02
CA ALA A 20 -21.92 -11.58 0.60
C ALA A 20 -21.51 -11.72 -0.86
N GLN A 21 -22.03 -10.87 -1.74
CA GLN A 21 -21.64 -10.80 -3.16
C GLN A 21 -20.15 -10.46 -3.31
N VAL A 22 -19.68 -9.37 -2.71
CA VAL A 22 -18.27 -8.95 -2.77
C VAL A 22 -17.35 -10.02 -2.17
N ALA A 23 -17.77 -10.60 -1.03
CA ALA A 23 -17.01 -11.67 -0.37
C ALA A 23 -16.88 -12.93 -1.25
N SER A 24 -17.95 -13.30 -1.98
CA SER A 24 -17.93 -14.48 -2.86
C SER A 24 -16.98 -14.36 -4.06
N LEU A 25 -16.71 -13.14 -4.51
CA LEU A 25 -15.78 -12.82 -5.59
C LEU A 25 -14.33 -12.68 -5.09
N SER A 26 -14.12 -12.66 -3.78
CA SER A 26 -12.84 -12.39 -3.14
C SER A 26 -12.09 -13.68 -2.81
N GLN A 27 -10.78 -13.64 -2.96
CA GLN A 27 -9.89 -14.76 -2.63
C GLN A 27 -8.71 -14.27 -1.78
N VAL A 28 -8.35 -15.06 -0.75
CA VAL A 28 -7.10 -14.86 -0.03
C VAL A 28 -5.95 -15.47 -0.83
N ARG A 29 -4.91 -14.68 -1.07
CA ARG A 29 -3.70 -15.09 -1.77
C ARG A 29 -2.50 -14.90 -0.87
N GLU A 30 -1.56 -15.82 -0.96
CA GLU A 30 -0.26 -15.75 -0.29
C GLU A 30 0.80 -15.30 -1.30
N LEU A 31 1.68 -14.45 -0.85
CA LEU A 31 2.79 -13.92 -1.61
C LEU A 31 4.07 -14.19 -0.86
N ASP A 32 4.98 -14.90 -1.48
CA ASP A 32 6.33 -15.07 -0.95
C ASP A 32 7.05 -13.73 -0.88
N LYS A 33 7.98 -13.62 0.06
CA LYS A 33 8.88 -12.48 0.13
C LYS A 33 9.57 -12.24 -1.22
N GLY A 34 9.46 -11.02 -1.73
CA GLY A 34 10.02 -10.60 -3.02
C GLY A 34 9.04 -10.74 -4.19
N ALA A 35 7.90 -11.40 -4.01
CA ALA A 35 6.87 -11.51 -5.05
C ALA A 35 6.25 -10.14 -5.37
N PHE A 36 5.80 -9.98 -6.62
CA PHE A 36 5.14 -8.77 -7.09
C PHE A 36 3.63 -8.98 -7.20
N LEU A 37 2.87 -8.00 -6.74
CA LEU A 37 1.44 -7.90 -7.07
C LEU A 37 1.24 -7.33 -8.47
N VAL A 38 2.05 -6.33 -8.83
CA VAL A 38 2.05 -5.67 -10.14
C VAL A 38 3.40 -4.98 -10.33
N ARG A 39 3.86 -4.87 -11.57
CA ARG A 39 5.04 -4.09 -11.94
C ARG A 39 4.63 -2.80 -12.61
N GLU A 40 5.48 -1.77 -12.49
CA GLU A 40 5.33 -0.52 -13.22
C GLU A 40 5.10 -0.78 -14.72
N GLY A 41 4.09 -0.14 -15.30
CA GLY A 41 3.66 -0.32 -16.69
C GLY A 41 2.72 -1.50 -16.94
N GLU A 42 2.56 -2.45 -16.01
CA GLU A 42 1.61 -3.56 -16.15
C GLU A 42 0.18 -3.11 -15.79
N THR A 43 -0.81 -3.69 -16.43
CA THR A 43 -2.22 -3.51 -16.05
C THR A 43 -2.56 -4.44 -14.89
N MET A 44 -3.20 -3.90 -13.86
CA MET A 44 -3.67 -4.69 -12.73
C MET A 44 -4.81 -5.62 -13.14
N THR A 45 -4.67 -6.90 -12.82
CA THR A 45 -5.71 -7.92 -13.03
C THR A 45 -6.55 -8.20 -11.80
N GLN A 46 -6.10 -7.69 -10.65
CA GLN A 46 -6.74 -7.89 -9.33
C GLN A 46 -6.74 -6.58 -8.54
N LEU A 47 -7.87 -6.25 -7.92
CA LEU A 47 -7.93 -5.28 -6.84
C LEU A 47 -7.56 -6.01 -5.54
N SER A 48 -6.50 -5.59 -4.87
CA SER A 48 -5.98 -6.29 -3.70
C SER A 48 -5.90 -5.41 -2.46
N PHE A 49 -6.13 -6.02 -1.29
CA PHE A 49 -6.02 -5.38 0.03
C PHE A 49 -5.07 -6.20 0.90
N LEU A 50 -4.19 -5.54 1.62
CA LEU A 50 -3.28 -6.19 2.56
C LEU A 50 -4.07 -6.82 3.71
N LEU A 51 -3.81 -8.09 4.02
CA LEU A 51 -4.31 -8.76 5.23
C LEU A 51 -3.23 -8.85 6.31
N SER A 52 -2.01 -9.23 5.91
CA SER A 52 -0.85 -9.33 6.79
C SER A 52 0.44 -9.25 5.99
N GLY A 53 1.55 -8.92 6.63
CA GLY A 53 2.84 -8.74 5.97
C GLY A 53 3.13 -7.28 5.64
N ILE A 54 4.07 -7.05 4.73
CA ILE A 54 4.55 -5.72 4.34
C ILE A 54 4.59 -5.63 2.82
N LEU A 55 3.86 -4.67 2.26
CA LEU A 55 3.95 -4.28 0.86
C LEU A 55 4.77 -3.00 0.71
N ARG A 56 5.45 -2.88 -0.39
CA ARG A 56 6.21 -1.69 -0.79
C ARG A 56 5.82 -1.28 -2.20
N GLY A 57 5.42 -0.02 -2.36
CA GLY A 57 5.31 0.64 -3.65
C GLY A 57 6.63 1.32 -4.01
N PHE A 58 7.12 1.17 -5.26
CA PHE A 58 8.33 1.81 -5.73
C PHE A 58 8.35 1.97 -7.25
N PHE A 59 9.17 2.90 -7.74
CA PHE A 59 9.46 3.11 -9.15
C PHE A 59 10.96 3.29 -9.36
N LEU A 60 11.40 3.25 -10.62
CA LEU A 60 12.78 3.56 -10.98
C LEU A 60 12.88 5.01 -11.46
N ASP A 61 13.83 5.76 -10.92
CA ASP A 61 14.13 7.10 -11.44
C ASP A 61 14.82 7.03 -12.81
N TYR A 62 15.05 8.19 -13.44
CA TYR A 62 15.71 8.28 -14.77
C TYR A 62 17.16 7.73 -14.80
N ASN A 63 17.80 7.51 -13.63
CA ASN A 63 19.10 6.86 -13.49
C ASN A 63 18.99 5.37 -13.17
N GLY A 64 17.78 4.80 -13.13
CA GLY A 64 17.52 3.43 -12.73
C GLY A 64 17.64 3.17 -11.23
N ARG A 65 17.58 4.22 -10.39
CA ARG A 65 17.55 4.04 -8.94
C ARG A 65 16.16 3.67 -8.47
N ASP A 66 16.12 2.72 -7.58
CA ASP A 66 14.93 2.23 -6.92
C ASP A 66 14.47 3.24 -5.85
N ILE A 67 13.34 3.89 -6.09
CA ILE A 67 12.74 4.91 -5.22
C ILE A 67 11.49 4.35 -4.55
N THR A 68 11.52 4.24 -3.23
CA THR A 68 10.35 3.83 -2.45
C THR A 68 9.34 4.96 -2.39
N ASP A 69 8.12 4.70 -2.86
CA ASP A 69 6.99 5.63 -2.83
C ASP A 69 6.16 5.47 -1.55
N CYS A 70 5.82 4.24 -1.19
CA CYS A 70 4.97 3.96 -0.04
C CYS A 70 5.26 2.61 0.61
N PHE A 71 4.77 2.43 1.86
CA PHE A 71 4.71 1.16 2.56
C PHE A 71 3.25 0.85 2.96
N GLY A 72 2.78 -0.34 2.60
CA GLY A 72 1.54 -0.91 3.12
C GLY A 72 1.87 -1.83 4.28
N VAL A 73 1.42 -1.49 5.48
CA VAL A 73 1.71 -2.25 6.72
C VAL A 73 0.46 -2.55 7.53
N ARG A 74 -0.66 -1.90 7.23
CA ARG A 74 -1.91 -2.06 7.96
C ARG A 74 -2.87 -2.98 7.21
N CYS A 75 -3.54 -3.88 7.93
CA CYS A 75 -4.64 -4.66 7.36
C CYS A 75 -5.70 -3.72 6.79
N GLY A 76 -6.14 -3.99 5.55
CA GLY A 76 -7.08 -3.15 4.81
C GLY A 76 -6.42 -2.12 3.89
N THR A 77 -5.10 -1.94 3.94
CA THR A 77 -4.42 -1.05 2.99
C THR A 77 -4.66 -1.53 1.56
N PRO A 78 -5.26 -0.70 0.67
CA PRO A 78 -5.44 -1.06 -0.73
C PRO A 78 -4.09 -1.04 -1.46
N ALA A 79 -3.84 -2.06 -2.27
CA ALA A 79 -2.70 -2.11 -3.16
C ALA A 79 -3.10 -1.57 -4.54
N VAL A 80 -3.33 -0.25 -4.61
CA VAL A 80 -3.79 0.45 -5.82
C VAL A 80 -2.71 1.44 -6.25
N PRO A 81 -1.88 1.09 -7.26
CA PRO A 81 -0.73 1.89 -7.69
C PRO A 81 -1.07 2.99 -8.70
N THR A 82 -2.34 3.24 -8.95
CA THR A 82 -2.84 4.25 -9.89
C THR A 82 -4.20 4.74 -9.46
N PHE A 83 -4.55 5.99 -9.81
CA PHE A 83 -5.88 6.57 -9.53
C PHE A 83 -6.99 6.03 -10.45
N ARG A 84 -6.63 5.33 -11.52
CA ARG A 84 -7.55 4.71 -12.46
C ARG A 84 -7.30 3.20 -12.47
N LEU A 85 -8.29 2.43 -12.04
CA LEU A 85 -8.19 0.97 -11.94
C LEU A 85 -7.96 0.28 -13.29
N ASP A 86 -8.34 0.93 -14.39
CA ASP A 86 -8.19 0.47 -15.78
C ASP A 86 -6.87 0.93 -16.45
N ALA A 87 -6.05 1.71 -15.75
CA ALA A 87 -4.79 2.23 -16.29
C ALA A 87 -3.59 1.34 -15.92
N PRO A 88 -2.50 1.39 -16.70
CA PRO A 88 -1.24 0.77 -16.32
C PRO A 88 -0.73 1.30 -14.99
N SER A 89 -0.10 0.44 -14.21
CA SER A 89 0.49 0.78 -12.92
C SER A 89 1.62 1.82 -13.06
N THR A 90 1.59 2.85 -12.24
CA THR A 90 2.63 3.89 -12.21
C THR A 90 3.81 3.53 -11.31
N ILE A 91 3.66 2.50 -10.47
CA ILE A 91 4.68 1.99 -9.57
C ILE A 91 4.62 0.46 -9.53
N SER A 92 5.70 -0.18 -9.11
CA SER A 92 5.70 -1.60 -8.78
C SER A 92 5.26 -1.80 -7.33
N ILE A 93 4.45 -2.85 -7.05
CA ILE A 93 4.09 -3.26 -5.69
C ILE A 93 4.69 -4.63 -5.41
N GLN A 94 5.55 -4.70 -4.38
CA GLN A 94 6.31 -5.89 -4.00
C GLN A 94 6.08 -6.25 -2.53
N ALA A 95 5.95 -7.54 -2.24
CA ALA A 95 5.94 -8.09 -0.88
C ALA A 95 7.37 -8.08 -0.30
N LEU A 96 7.56 -7.46 0.87
CA LEU A 96 8.85 -7.43 1.56
C LEU A 96 9.00 -8.55 2.61
N THR A 97 7.91 -9.18 2.99
CA THR A 97 7.82 -10.35 3.87
C THR A 97 6.88 -11.37 3.26
N GLU A 98 6.72 -12.54 3.86
CA GLU A 98 5.55 -13.39 3.62
C GLU A 98 4.31 -12.55 3.86
N THR A 99 3.43 -12.47 2.85
CA THR A 99 2.33 -11.50 2.81
C THR A 99 1.05 -12.18 2.39
N GLN A 100 -0.05 -11.89 3.07
CA GLN A 100 -1.38 -12.28 2.66
C GLN A 100 -2.16 -11.07 2.16
N VAL A 101 -2.85 -11.23 1.04
CA VAL A 101 -3.74 -10.23 0.47
C VAL A 101 -5.12 -10.83 0.19
N LEU A 102 -6.16 -10.00 0.32
CA LEU A 102 -7.49 -10.29 -0.21
C LEU A 102 -7.56 -9.69 -1.60
N SER A 103 -7.90 -10.47 -2.60
CA SER A 103 -7.93 -10.03 -4.01
C SER A 103 -9.29 -10.30 -4.64
N ILE A 104 -9.76 -9.34 -5.45
CA ILE A 104 -10.96 -9.42 -6.28
C ILE A 104 -10.51 -9.29 -7.73
N PRO A 105 -10.98 -10.12 -8.69
CA PRO A 105 -10.70 -9.91 -10.10
C PRO A 105 -11.09 -8.49 -10.53
N MET A 106 -10.21 -7.80 -11.27
CA MET A 106 -10.41 -6.38 -11.61
C MET A 106 -11.69 -6.16 -12.42
N ALA A 107 -12.02 -7.07 -13.33
CA ALA A 107 -13.25 -6.97 -14.12
C ALA A 107 -14.50 -6.98 -13.20
N GLU A 108 -14.54 -7.85 -12.22
CA GLU A 108 -15.63 -7.95 -11.25
C GLU A 108 -15.68 -6.70 -10.35
N ALA A 109 -14.51 -6.21 -9.91
CA ALA A 109 -14.45 -4.99 -9.10
C ALA A 109 -14.97 -3.77 -9.87
N LEU A 110 -14.64 -3.63 -11.15
CA LEU A 110 -15.14 -2.56 -12.01
C LEU A 110 -16.65 -2.68 -12.25
N ASP A 111 -17.16 -3.87 -12.54
CA ASP A 111 -18.58 -4.14 -12.70
C ASP A 111 -19.38 -3.77 -11.43
N LEU A 112 -18.88 -4.17 -10.26
CA LEU A 112 -19.47 -3.82 -8.98
C LEU A 112 -19.51 -2.29 -8.75
N LEU A 113 -18.44 -1.58 -9.08
CA LEU A 113 -18.38 -0.12 -8.95
C LEU A 113 -19.32 0.59 -9.94
N GLU A 114 -19.53 0.05 -11.13
CA GLU A 114 -20.46 0.61 -12.12
C GLU A 114 -21.92 0.47 -11.68
N HIS A 115 -22.27 -0.61 -10.99
CA HIS A 115 -23.65 -0.94 -10.65
C HIS A 115 -24.06 -0.61 -9.21
N ASP A 116 -23.10 -0.33 -8.30
CA ASP A 116 -23.42 -0.03 -6.91
C ASP A 116 -22.70 1.21 -6.37
N VAL A 117 -23.46 2.29 -6.23
CA VAL A 117 -22.96 3.58 -5.72
C VAL A 117 -22.37 3.49 -4.31
N ARG A 118 -22.80 2.53 -3.48
CA ARG A 118 -22.28 2.36 -2.11
C ARG A 118 -20.81 1.93 -2.15
N LEU A 119 -20.43 1.09 -3.12
CA LEU A 119 -19.04 0.71 -3.35
C LEU A 119 -18.20 1.86 -3.90
N VAL A 120 -18.81 2.73 -4.72
CA VAL A 120 -18.16 3.97 -5.20
C VAL A 120 -17.81 4.87 -4.00
N TYR A 121 -18.69 5.02 -3.02
CA TYR A 121 -18.39 5.80 -1.81
C TYR A 121 -17.24 5.18 -1.00
N ILE A 122 -17.21 3.86 -0.84
CA ILE A 122 -16.11 3.16 -0.17
C ILE A 122 -14.80 3.39 -0.93
N TYR A 123 -14.81 3.22 -2.24
CA TYR A 123 -13.64 3.44 -3.09
C TYR A 123 -13.14 4.89 -3.00
N ASN A 124 -14.03 5.86 -3.10
CA ASN A 124 -13.68 7.28 -2.97
C ASN A 124 -13.07 7.58 -1.59
N HIS A 125 -13.59 6.99 -0.52
CA HIS A 125 -13.01 7.14 0.82
C HIS A 125 -11.58 6.57 0.87
N LEU A 126 -11.32 5.40 0.29
CA LEU A 126 -9.98 4.82 0.19
C LEU A 126 -9.02 5.72 -0.58
N LEU A 127 -9.47 6.33 -1.70
CA LEU A 127 -8.69 7.30 -2.46
C LEU A 127 -8.36 8.56 -1.64
N GLN A 128 -9.33 9.09 -0.89
CA GLN A 128 -9.11 10.24 -0.02
C GLN A 128 -8.06 9.95 1.05
N VAL A 129 -8.15 8.81 1.73
CA VAL A 129 -7.16 8.39 2.74
C VAL A 129 -5.77 8.27 2.11
N SER A 130 -5.67 7.61 0.96
CA SER A 130 -4.40 7.47 0.24
C SER A 130 -3.82 8.83 -0.16
N MET A 131 -4.65 9.75 -0.65
CA MET A 131 -4.22 11.11 -1.01
C MET A 131 -3.74 11.89 0.22
N GLU A 132 -4.42 11.79 1.35
CA GLU A 132 -4.01 12.41 2.61
C GLU A 132 -2.65 11.90 3.09
N GLU A 133 -2.43 10.58 3.04
CA GLU A 133 -1.15 9.97 3.39
C GLU A 133 0.00 10.46 2.48
N HIS A 134 -0.21 10.50 1.17
CA HIS A 134 0.76 11.04 0.21
C HIS A 134 1.04 12.53 0.44
N TRP A 135 -0.01 13.32 0.71
CA TRP A 135 0.15 14.74 0.97
C TRP A 135 0.88 15.01 2.28
N GLN A 136 0.62 14.20 3.31
CA GLN A 136 1.34 14.23 4.57
C GLN A 136 2.83 13.91 4.37
N LEU A 137 3.14 12.81 3.67
CA LEU A 137 4.51 12.44 3.34
C LEU A 137 5.23 13.57 2.59
N LYS A 138 4.62 14.12 1.53
CA LYS A 138 5.17 15.26 0.79
C LYS A 138 5.47 16.45 1.71
N THR A 139 4.57 16.76 2.62
CA THR A 139 4.76 17.85 3.60
C THR A 139 5.95 17.55 4.52
N VAL A 140 6.09 16.33 5.01
CA VAL A 140 7.20 15.88 5.86
C VAL A 140 8.53 15.99 5.10
N LEU A 141 8.59 15.49 3.87
CA LEU A 141 9.80 15.49 3.06
C LEU A 141 10.32 16.90 2.78
N HIS A 142 9.42 17.86 2.54
CA HIS A 142 9.81 19.23 2.17
C HIS A 142 9.95 20.21 3.34
N LYS A 143 9.27 19.97 4.47
CA LYS A 143 9.25 20.93 5.60
C LYS A 143 10.09 20.51 6.79
N ARG A 144 10.58 19.26 6.83
CA ARG A 144 11.31 18.72 7.98
C ARG A 144 12.77 18.40 7.66
N SER A 145 13.63 18.59 8.65
CA SER A 145 15.03 18.15 8.60
C SER A 145 15.13 16.62 8.49
N ALA A 146 16.29 16.09 8.12
CA ALA A 146 16.50 14.65 8.01
C ALA A 146 16.22 13.90 9.32
N MET A 147 16.58 14.49 10.47
CA MET A 147 16.30 13.91 11.79
C MET A 147 14.79 13.86 12.07
N GLU A 148 14.08 14.96 11.85
CA GLU A 148 12.63 15.03 12.06
C GLU A 148 11.86 14.11 11.09
N ARG A 149 12.33 13.92 9.85
CA ARG A 149 11.78 12.93 8.91
C ARG A 149 11.94 11.51 9.45
N TYR A 150 13.11 11.19 10.00
CA TYR A 150 13.37 9.88 10.58
C TYR A 150 12.54 9.64 11.84
N GLN A 151 12.40 10.61 12.73
CA GLN A 151 11.52 10.51 13.90
C GLN A 151 10.05 10.30 13.51
N TRP A 152 9.56 11.08 12.55
CA TRP A 152 8.21 10.90 12.00
C TRP A 152 8.00 9.49 11.43
N PHE A 153 9.01 8.94 10.74
CA PHE A 153 8.92 7.57 10.21
C PHE A 153 8.78 6.54 11.34
N LEU A 154 9.56 6.66 12.41
CA LEU A 154 9.48 5.75 13.56
C LEU A 154 8.12 5.81 14.26
N GLU A 155 7.51 6.99 14.33
CA GLU A 155 6.18 7.21 14.92
C GLU A 155 5.06 6.67 14.02
N THR A 156 5.17 6.88 12.71
CA THR A 156 4.15 6.49 11.72
C THR A 156 4.18 4.99 11.42
N TYR A 157 5.38 4.40 11.42
CA TYR A 157 5.63 2.99 11.09
C TYR A 157 6.41 2.29 12.20
N PRO A 158 5.82 2.09 13.39
CA PRO A 158 6.53 1.51 14.53
C PRO A 158 7.05 0.10 14.21
N GLY A 159 8.34 -0.13 14.43
CA GLY A 159 9.01 -1.42 14.20
C GLY A 159 9.32 -1.76 12.74
N LEU A 160 8.86 -0.97 11.76
CA LEU A 160 9.12 -1.26 10.34
C LEU A 160 10.62 -1.19 10.00
N ILE A 161 11.36 -0.28 10.62
CA ILE A 161 12.80 -0.09 10.40
C ILE A 161 13.62 -1.39 10.61
N ASP A 162 13.17 -2.28 11.47
CA ASP A 162 13.87 -3.53 11.80
C ASP A 162 13.41 -4.71 10.93
N GLN A 163 12.32 -4.54 10.17
CA GLN A 163 11.73 -5.58 9.31
C GLN A 163 12.10 -5.41 7.83
N VAL A 164 12.52 -4.21 7.42
CA VAL A 164 12.80 -3.91 6.01
C VAL A 164 14.24 -3.45 5.80
N THR A 165 14.70 -3.51 4.56
CA THR A 165 16.03 -3.03 4.18
C THR A 165 16.14 -1.53 4.40
N HIS A 166 17.14 -1.08 5.16
CA HIS A 166 17.37 0.34 5.47
C HIS A 166 17.50 1.22 4.22
N ARG A 167 17.95 0.65 3.10
CA ARG A 167 17.99 1.35 1.80
C ARG A 167 16.59 1.80 1.36
N TYR A 168 15.56 1.00 1.60
CA TYR A 168 14.20 1.35 1.25
C TYR A 168 13.66 2.49 2.13
N VAL A 169 13.96 2.45 3.43
CA VAL A 169 13.60 3.54 4.36
C VAL A 169 14.34 4.82 4.02
N ALA A 170 15.64 4.74 3.71
CA ALA A 170 16.43 5.90 3.29
C ALA A 170 15.86 6.54 2.01
N SER A 171 15.52 5.71 1.01
CA SER A 171 14.88 6.13 -0.23
C SER A 171 13.53 6.81 0.04
N PHE A 172 12.65 6.20 0.84
CA PHE A 172 11.34 6.73 1.24
C PHE A 172 11.44 8.11 1.93
N LEU A 173 12.50 8.32 2.72
CA LEU A 173 12.75 9.57 3.44
C LEU A 173 13.59 10.58 2.66
N GLU A 174 13.87 10.31 1.38
CA GLU A 174 14.73 11.16 0.52
C GLU A 174 16.08 11.48 1.18
N MET A 175 16.76 10.46 1.69
CA MET A 175 18.10 10.58 2.25
C MET A 175 19.02 9.44 1.82
N SER A 176 20.33 9.62 1.98
CA SER A 176 21.28 8.54 1.71
C SER A 176 21.23 7.47 2.81
N PRO A 177 21.52 6.19 2.50
CA PRO A 177 21.67 5.15 3.52
C PRO A 177 22.71 5.51 4.60
N VAL A 178 23.76 6.24 4.25
CA VAL A 178 24.77 6.74 5.21
C VAL A 178 24.17 7.76 6.17
N THR A 179 23.34 8.68 5.65
CA THR A 179 22.62 9.65 6.50
C THR A 179 21.72 8.92 7.48
N LEU A 180 20.88 7.99 6.99
CA LEU A 180 19.97 7.20 7.84
C LEU A 180 20.75 6.44 8.94
N SER A 181 21.87 5.81 8.59
CA SER A 181 22.72 5.08 9.55
C SER A 181 23.25 6.00 10.66
N ARG A 182 23.70 7.22 10.33
CA ARG A 182 24.16 8.22 11.31
C ARG A 182 23.03 8.68 12.24
N LEU A 183 21.85 8.96 11.68
CA LEU A 183 20.68 9.36 12.48
C LEU A 183 20.25 8.25 13.44
N ARG A 184 20.25 7.00 12.98
CA ARG A 184 19.94 5.83 13.81
C ARG A 184 20.91 5.69 14.98
N SER A 185 22.20 5.92 14.76
CA SER A 185 23.22 5.89 15.81
C SER A 185 23.07 7.03 16.83
N ALA A 186 22.58 8.18 16.39
CA ALA A 186 22.37 9.36 17.26
C ALA A 186 21.13 9.24 18.18
N LEU A 187 20.19 8.36 17.85
CA LEU A 187 18.95 8.11 18.64
C LEU A 187 19.06 6.87 19.56
N ARG A 188 20.16 6.16 19.53
CA ARG A 188 20.48 5.04 20.43
C ARG A 188 21.21 5.54 21.67
#